data_985e31fe9105a08eee79f098ef160695
#
_entry.id   985e31fe9105a08eee79f098ef160695
#
_cell.length_a   1.000
_cell.length_b   1.000
_cell.length_c   1.000
_cell.angle_alpha   90.00
_cell.angle_beta   90.00
_cell.angle_gamma   90.00
#
_symmetry.space_group_name_H-M   'P 1'
#
loop_
_entity.id
_entity.type
_entity.pdbx_description
1 polymer ?
#
loop_
_entity_poly.entity_id
_entity_poly.type
_entity_poly.pdbx_seq_one_letter_code
_entity_poly.pdbx_strand_id
1 'polypeptide(L)'
;MKLLKADNYQTWFLEEGGKAVLIDPWLSKQLQPDNRIFIQRKRNQASLLSDEDYKKVQAIIITAPFEDHLHAESIKSFPKSVKIFTSKLIKKFLYRQGIVDNIHIINAEGVDIGLMNFKALPTGFPYYPATFALLIEDSKGRRI
;
A
#
# COMPACT_ATOMS: atom_id res chain seq x y z
N MET A 1 -16.23 4.55 -7.67
CA MET A 1 -14.92 4.48 -6.99
C MET A 1 -14.38 5.90 -6.77
N LYS A 2 -13.90 6.20 -5.56
CA LYS A 2 -13.14 7.41 -5.22
C LYS A 2 -11.65 7.03 -5.23
N LEU A 3 -10.83 7.78 -5.96
CA LEU A 3 -9.38 7.67 -5.97
C LEU A 3 -8.79 8.97 -5.43
N LEU A 4 -7.97 8.89 -4.40
CA LEU A 4 -7.31 10.03 -3.78
C LEU A 4 -5.82 9.74 -3.63
N LYS A 5 -4.97 10.62 -4.11
CA LYS A 5 -3.55 10.63 -3.75
C LYS A 5 -3.43 11.25 -2.36
N ALA A 6 -3.15 10.42 -1.38
CA ALA A 6 -3.23 10.81 0.04
C ALA A 6 -2.04 11.65 0.51
N ASP A 7 -0.98 11.73 -0.31
CA ASP A 7 0.23 12.50 -0.01
C ASP A 7 0.96 12.95 -1.29
N ASN A 8 2.10 13.61 -1.12
CA ASN A 8 2.95 14.06 -2.23
C ASN A 8 3.85 12.95 -2.81
N TYR A 9 3.78 11.73 -2.28
CA TYR A 9 4.63 10.61 -2.66
C TYR A 9 3.84 9.48 -3.31
N GLN A 10 3.77 8.31 -2.64
CA GLN A 10 3.25 7.08 -3.24
C GLN A 10 1.96 6.58 -2.60
N THR A 11 1.46 7.24 -1.55
CA THR A 11 0.27 6.77 -0.84
C THR A 11 -1.00 7.08 -1.63
N TRP A 12 -1.72 6.03 -2.02
CA TRP A 12 -3.02 6.13 -2.69
C TRP A 12 -4.11 5.53 -1.83
N PHE A 13 -5.25 6.20 -1.80
CA PHE A 13 -6.46 5.76 -1.14
C PHE A 13 -7.56 5.52 -2.18
N LEU A 14 -8.11 4.31 -2.19
CA LEU A 14 -9.23 3.93 -3.05
C LEU A 14 -10.41 3.54 -2.19
N GLU A 15 -11.59 4.05 -2.52
CA GLU A 15 -12.83 3.74 -1.81
C GLU A 15 -13.94 3.39 -2.81
N GLU A 16 -14.65 2.29 -2.54
CA GLU A 16 -15.88 1.93 -3.21
C GLU A 16 -16.82 1.20 -2.25
N GLY A 17 -18.11 1.59 -2.26
CA GLY A 17 -19.10 0.98 -1.39
C GLY A 17 -18.82 1.09 0.11
N GLY A 18 -18.17 2.17 0.55
CA GLY A 18 -17.81 2.38 1.96
C GLY A 18 -16.63 1.55 2.47
N LYS A 19 -15.93 0.84 1.58
CA LYS A 19 -14.74 0.04 1.88
C LYS A 19 -13.55 0.63 1.17
N ALA A 20 -12.42 0.73 1.87
CA ALA A 20 -11.22 1.35 1.31
C ALA A 20 -10.02 0.42 1.29
N VAL A 21 -9.16 0.66 0.31
CA VAL A 21 -7.83 0.06 0.16
C VAL A 21 -6.80 1.17 0.16
N LEU A 22 -5.74 1.00 0.93
CA LEU A 22 -4.62 1.91 0.98
C LEU A 22 -3.41 1.27 0.28
N ILE A 23 -2.79 2.00 -0.65
CA ILE A 23 -1.62 1.51 -1.39
C ILE A 23 -0.40 2.29 -0.91
N ASP A 24 0.67 1.57 -0.59
CA ASP A 24 1.97 2.08 -0.20
C ASP A 24 1.90 3.18 0.88
N PRO A 25 1.32 2.90 2.07
CA PRO A 25 1.07 3.93 3.07
C PRO A 25 2.35 4.43 3.73
N TRP A 26 2.63 5.71 3.54
CA TRP A 26 3.58 6.46 4.33
C TRP A 26 2.87 7.60 5.07
N LEU A 27 2.55 7.40 6.35
CA LEU A 27 1.71 8.30 7.15
C LEU A 27 2.50 9.15 8.14
N SER A 28 3.79 8.87 8.34
CA SER A 28 4.66 9.67 9.21
C SER A 28 5.06 11.00 8.56
N LYS A 29 5.45 11.97 9.38
CA LYS A 29 5.95 13.28 8.89
C LYS A 29 7.34 13.20 8.27
N GLN A 30 8.11 12.18 8.61
CA GLN A 30 9.50 12.02 8.18
C GLN A 30 9.73 10.59 7.67
N LEU A 31 10.51 10.48 6.62
CA LEU A 31 11.06 9.24 6.13
C LEU A 31 12.58 9.34 6.21
N GLN A 32 13.21 8.38 6.88
CA GLN A 32 14.66 8.24 6.95
C GLN A 32 15.06 6.91 6.28
N PRO A 33 15.25 6.91 4.94
CA PRO A 33 15.63 5.69 4.24
C PRO A 33 16.91 5.10 4.80
N ASP A 34 16.89 3.78 5.08
CA ASP A 34 18.05 3.02 5.60
C ASP A 34 18.63 3.58 6.91
N ASN A 35 17.86 4.28 7.74
CA ASN A 35 18.35 4.98 8.94
C ASN A 35 19.51 5.95 8.64
N ARG A 36 19.66 6.42 7.42
CA ARG A 36 20.72 7.35 7.03
C ARG A 36 20.38 8.74 7.55
N ILE A 37 21.16 9.21 8.51
CA ILE A 37 20.98 10.52 9.17
C ILE A 37 21.01 11.69 8.17
N PHE A 38 21.68 11.51 7.02
CA PHE A 38 21.87 12.56 6.02
C PHE A 38 20.79 12.60 4.93
N ILE A 39 19.93 11.58 4.83
CA ILE A 39 18.83 11.53 3.85
C ILE A 39 17.52 11.55 4.61
N GLN A 40 16.97 12.74 4.80
CA GLN A 40 15.65 12.91 5.39
C GLN A 40 14.68 13.42 4.32
N ARG A 41 13.64 12.66 4.05
CA ARG A 41 12.50 13.14 3.28
C ARG A 41 11.44 13.63 4.26
N LYS A 42 11.09 14.90 4.20
CA LYS A 42 10.03 15.49 5.02
C LYS A 42 8.76 15.64 4.17
N ARG A 43 7.64 15.30 4.76
CA ARG A 43 6.35 15.68 4.19
C ARG A 43 6.12 17.16 4.43
N ASN A 44 5.81 17.89 3.37
CA ASN A 44 5.45 19.30 3.46
C ASN A 44 4.00 19.49 3.93
N GLN A 45 3.17 18.45 3.82
CA GLN A 45 1.76 18.49 4.18
C GLN A 45 1.37 17.24 4.98
N ALA A 46 0.37 17.38 5.85
CA ALA A 46 -0.26 16.25 6.52
C ALA A 46 -0.96 15.35 5.48
N SER A 47 -1.26 14.10 5.86
CA SER A 47 -2.10 13.23 5.05
C SER A 47 -3.44 13.93 4.76
N LEU A 48 -3.93 13.80 3.53
CA LEU A 48 -5.26 14.28 3.13
C LEU A 48 -6.39 13.36 3.62
N LEU A 49 -6.05 12.24 4.27
CA LEU A 49 -7.02 11.30 4.81
C LEU A 49 -7.55 11.82 6.15
N SER A 50 -8.86 11.80 6.27
CA SER A 50 -9.56 12.04 7.54
C SER A 50 -9.58 10.78 8.42
N ASP A 51 -9.89 10.92 9.71
CA ASP A 51 -10.08 9.78 10.61
C ASP A 51 -11.17 8.82 10.11
N GLU A 52 -12.19 9.34 9.43
CA GLU A 52 -13.24 8.53 8.82
C GLU A 52 -12.73 7.72 7.63
N ASP A 53 -11.81 8.26 6.83
CA ASP A 53 -11.18 7.51 5.74
C ASP A 53 -10.33 6.36 6.30
N TYR A 54 -9.58 6.59 7.40
CA TYR A 54 -8.80 5.54 8.07
C TYR A 54 -9.66 4.38 8.56
N LYS A 55 -10.84 4.66 9.13
CA LYS A 55 -11.77 3.63 9.62
C LYS A 55 -12.33 2.74 8.51
N LYS A 56 -12.37 3.22 7.26
CA LYS A 56 -12.85 2.46 6.10
C LYS A 56 -11.82 1.49 5.54
N VAL A 57 -10.53 1.64 5.92
CA VAL A 57 -9.44 0.82 5.37
C VAL A 57 -9.59 -0.63 5.81
N GLN A 58 -9.82 -1.52 4.85
CA GLN A 58 -9.93 -2.97 5.05
C GLN A 58 -8.71 -3.73 4.59
N ALA A 59 -7.94 -3.12 3.69
CA ALA A 59 -6.73 -3.72 3.17
C ALA A 59 -5.67 -2.67 2.85
N ILE A 60 -4.42 -3.13 2.93
CA ILE A 60 -3.23 -2.40 2.52
C ILE A 60 -2.55 -3.20 1.41
N ILE A 61 -2.12 -2.54 0.33
CA ILE A 61 -1.32 -3.16 -0.73
C ILE A 61 0.06 -2.53 -0.71
N ILE A 62 1.12 -3.35 -0.68
CA ILE A 62 2.51 -2.90 -0.74
C ILE A 62 3.12 -3.36 -2.05
N THR A 63 3.50 -2.41 -2.91
CA THR A 63 3.94 -2.67 -4.29
C THR A 63 5.44 -2.80 -4.44
N ALA A 64 6.23 -2.28 -3.50
CA ALA A 64 7.69 -2.30 -3.54
C ALA A 64 8.29 -2.46 -2.14
N PRO A 65 9.51 -3.01 -2.01
CA PRO A 65 10.18 -3.20 -0.72
C PRO A 65 10.94 -1.95 -0.23
N PHE A 66 10.77 -0.82 -0.89
CA PHE A 66 11.44 0.44 -0.55
C PHE A 66 10.68 1.17 0.56
N GLU A 67 11.38 1.94 1.40
CA GLU A 67 10.79 2.58 2.59
C GLU A 67 9.66 3.57 2.28
N ASP A 68 9.68 4.21 1.12
CA ASP A 68 8.61 5.09 0.64
C ASP A 68 7.35 4.34 0.16
N HIS A 69 7.43 3.01 0.02
CA HIS A 69 6.30 2.12 -0.25
C HIS A 69 5.99 1.23 0.95
N LEU A 70 7.02 0.70 1.63
CA LEU A 70 6.92 -0.17 2.78
C LEU A 70 7.36 0.57 4.04
N HIS A 71 6.51 1.43 4.58
CA HIS A 71 6.76 2.13 5.83
C HIS A 71 6.15 1.37 7.00
N ALA A 72 6.98 0.63 7.74
CA ALA A 72 6.54 -0.31 8.77
C ALA A 72 5.71 0.33 9.88
N GLU A 73 6.06 1.54 10.34
CA GLU A 73 5.29 2.26 11.37
C GLU A 73 3.88 2.59 10.90
N SER A 74 3.74 3.05 9.64
CA SER A 74 2.42 3.32 9.07
C SER A 74 1.57 2.07 8.97
N ILE A 75 2.15 0.94 8.57
CA ILE A 75 1.43 -0.33 8.49
C ILE A 75 1.01 -0.80 9.87
N LYS A 76 1.89 -0.72 10.87
CA LYS A 76 1.63 -1.12 12.27
C LYS A 76 0.59 -0.24 12.97
N SER A 77 0.32 0.97 12.48
CA SER A 77 -0.71 1.84 13.05
C SER A 77 -2.14 1.35 12.77
N PHE A 78 -2.32 0.44 11.80
CA PHE A 78 -3.61 -0.16 11.51
C PHE A 78 -3.90 -1.38 12.40
N PRO A 79 -5.19 -1.66 12.65
CA PRO A 79 -5.60 -2.88 13.36
C PRO A 79 -5.08 -4.13 12.65
N LYS A 80 -4.72 -5.16 13.41
CA LYS A 80 -4.24 -6.46 12.85
C LYS A 80 -5.28 -7.18 11.98
N SER A 81 -6.54 -6.78 12.05
CA SER A 81 -7.61 -7.28 11.17
C SER A 81 -7.51 -6.77 9.74
N VAL A 82 -6.80 -5.67 9.49
CA VAL A 82 -6.57 -5.15 8.14
C VAL A 82 -5.67 -6.11 7.37
N LYS A 83 -6.13 -6.53 6.19
CA LYS A 83 -5.39 -7.46 5.35
C LYS A 83 -4.26 -6.75 4.61
N ILE A 84 -3.09 -7.38 4.53
CA ILE A 84 -1.96 -6.87 3.78
C ILE A 84 -1.76 -7.73 2.53
N PHE A 85 -1.79 -7.13 1.35
CA PHE A 85 -1.55 -7.80 0.08
C PHE A 85 -0.22 -7.36 -0.52
N THR A 86 0.58 -8.33 -0.97
CA THR A 86 1.90 -8.03 -1.51
C THR A 86 2.49 -9.22 -2.28
N SER A 87 3.70 -9.07 -2.85
CA SER A 87 4.43 -10.18 -3.48
C SER A 87 5.12 -11.09 -2.45
N LYS A 88 5.51 -12.31 -2.88
CA LYS A 88 6.29 -13.23 -2.04
C LYS A 88 7.61 -12.63 -1.53
N LEU A 89 8.25 -11.79 -2.35
CA LEU A 89 9.51 -11.15 -1.98
C LEU A 89 9.28 -10.09 -0.91
N ILE A 90 8.33 -9.18 -1.13
CA ILE A 90 8.01 -8.10 -0.20
C ILE A 90 7.52 -8.66 1.15
N LYS A 91 6.77 -9.76 1.15
CA LYS A 91 6.39 -10.47 2.38
C LYS A 91 7.58 -10.79 3.28
N LYS A 92 8.74 -11.18 2.71
CA LYS A 92 9.97 -11.43 3.49
C LYS A 92 10.50 -10.17 4.16
N PHE A 93 10.37 -9.01 3.50
CA PHE A 93 10.75 -7.72 4.10
C PHE A 93 9.79 -7.34 5.22
N LEU A 94 8.48 -7.53 5.05
CA LEU A 94 7.49 -7.30 6.11
C LEU A 94 7.80 -8.13 7.37
N TYR A 95 8.15 -9.41 7.20
CA TYR A 95 8.54 -10.27 8.31
C TYR A 95 9.78 -9.74 9.07
N ARG A 96 10.79 -9.25 8.34
CA ARG A 96 11.99 -8.65 8.95
C ARG A 96 11.65 -7.38 9.74
N GLN A 97 10.58 -6.68 9.38
CA GLN A 97 10.07 -5.51 10.10
C GLN A 97 9.10 -5.88 11.23
N GLY A 98 8.92 -7.18 11.53
CA GLY A 98 8.03 -7.66 12.58
C GLY A 98 6.54 -7.57 12.23
N ILE A 99 6.19 -7.46 10.95
CA ILE A 99 4.82 -7.53 10.45
C ILE A 99 4.60 -8.94 9.94
N VAL A 100 3.83 -9.74 10.67
CA VAL A 100 3.68 -11.18 10.41
C VAL A 100 2.23 -11.60 10.21
N ASP A 101 1.29 -10.78 10.66
CA ASP A 101 -0.14 -11.11 10.68
C ASP A 101 -0.81 -10.71 9.34
N ASN A 102 -1.77 -11.52 8.91
CA ASN A 102 -2.76 -11.22 7.86
C ASN A 102 -2.16 -10.83 6.50
N ILE A 103 -0.99 -11.41 6.13
CA ILE A 103 -0.30 -11.14 4.87
C ILE A 103 -0.69 -12.15 3.81
N HIS A 104 -1.27 -11.66 2.72
CA HIS A 104 -1.72 -12.40 1.55
C HIS A 104 -0.86 -12.10 0.33
N ILE A 105 -0.71 -13.08 -0.55
CA ILE A 105 0.01 -12.88 -1.81
C ILE A 105 -0.99 -12.46 -2.89
N ILE A 106 -0.65 -11.38 -3.59
CA ILE A 106 -1.36 -10.95 -4.79
C ILE A 106 -0.54 -11.34 -6.04
N ASN A 107 -1.22 -11.73 -7.10
CA ASN A 107 -0.64 -12.15 -8.37
C ASN A 107 -1.44 -11.60 -9.57
N ALA A 108 -1.14 -12.06 -10.77
CA ALA A 108 -1.81 -11.63 -12.00
C ALA A 108 -3.26 -12.16 -12.13
N GLU A 109 -3.64 -13.20 -11.38
CA GLU A 109 -5.03 -13.67 -11.33
C GLU A 109 -5.93 -12.67 -10.61
N GLY A 110 -5.33 -11.94 -9.66
CA GLY A 110 -5.99 -10.88 -8.92
C GLY A 110 -6.64 -11.32 -7.62
N VAL A 111 -7.17 -10.33 -6.90
CA VAL A 111 -7.90 -10.51 -5.64
C VAL A 111 -9.02 -9.49 -5.57
N ASP A 112 -10.17 -9.92 -5.08
CA ASP A 112 -11.29 -9.03 -4.81
C ASP A 112 -11.19 -8.47 -3.39
N ILE A 113 -11.23 -7.16 -3.27
CA ILE A 113 -11.27 -6.44 -2.00
C ILE A 113 -12.46 -5.49 -2.03
N GLY A 114 -13.51 -5.86 -1.33
CA GLY A 114 -14.80 -5.15 -1.42
C GLY A 114 -15.41 -5.32 -2.81
N LEU A 115 -15.62 -4.21 -3.51
CA LEU A 115 -16.18 -4.16 -4.86
C LEU A 115 -15.10 -3.94 -5.95
N MET A 116 -13.83 -3.95 -5.57
CA MET A 116 -12.70 -3.69 -6.47
C MET A 116 -11.88 -4.97 -6.66
N ASN A 117 -11.43 -5.21 -7.89
CA ASN A 117 -10.48 -6.27 -8.21
C ASN A 117 -9.08 -5.67 -8.41
N PHE A 118 -8.07 -6.31 -7.83
CA PHE A 118 -6.67 -5.89 -7.89
C PHE A 118 -5.81 -7.00 -8.48
N LYS A 119 -5.02 -6.69 -9.50
CA LYS A 119 -4.08 -7.62 -10.14
C LYS A 119 -2.66 -7.06 -10.06
N ALA A 120 -1.71 -7.92 -9.67
CA ALA A 120 -0.30 -7.58 -9.68
C ALA A 120 0.32 -7.93 -11.03
N LEU A 121 0.84 -6.93 -11.73
CA LEU A 121 1.49 -7.08 -13.02
C LEU A 121 3.01 -6.92 -12.88
N PRO A 122 3.84 -7.72 -13.58
CA PRO A 122 5.29 -7.57 -13.55
C PRO A 122 5.73 -6.20 -14.09
N THR A 123 6.66 -5.55 -13.41
CA THR A 123 7.24 -4.25 -13.84
C THR A 123 8.36 -4.40 -14.87
N GLY A 124 8.88 -5.62 -15.08
CA GLY A 124 10.01 -5.87 -15.97
C GLY A 124 11.37 -5.59 -15.32
N PHE A 125 12.44 -5.86 -16.10
CA PHE A 125 13.81 -5.60 -15.67
C PHE A 125 14.07 -4.08 -15.62
N PRO A 126 14.84 -3.58 -14.61
CA PRO A 126 15.53 -4.31 -13.53
C PRO A 126 14.69 -4.50 -12.26
N TYR A 127 13.46 -4.06 -12.23
CA TYR A 127 12.67 -3.97 -10.98
C TYR A 127 11.96 -5.27 -10.60
N TYR A 128 11.70 -6.13 -11.57
CA TYR A 128 11.14 -7.46 -11.30
C TYR A 128 12.23 -8.42 -10.74
N PRO A 129 11.95 -9.24 -9.70
CA PRO A 129 10.66 -9.46 -9.03
C PRO A 129 10.41 -8.58 -7.79
N ALA A 130 11.20 -7.52 -7.60
CA ALA A 130 11.16 -6.71 -6.37
C ALA A 130 9.87 -5.85 -6.29
N THR A 131 9.38 -5.39 -7.45
CA THR A 131 8.20 -4.53 -7.52
C THR A 131 7.13 -5.12 -8.46
N PHE A 132 5.91 -4.60 -8.35
CA PHE A 132 4.84 -4.88 -9.30
C PHE A 132 3.97 -3.64 -9.52
N ALA A 133 3.39 -3.54 -10.71
CA ALA A 133 2.35 -2.57 -11.01
C ALA A 133 0.98 -3.14 -10.61
N LEU A 134 0.03 -2.27 -10.28
CA LEU A 134 -1.34 -2.66 -9.99
C LEU A 134 -2.25 -2.31 -11.17
N LEU A 135 -3.03 -3.29 -11.62
CA LEU A 135 -4.21 -3.05 -12.41
C LEU A 135 -5.42 -3.16 -11.47
N ILE A 136 -6.22 -2.10 -11.42
CA ILE A 136 -7.37 -2.00 -10.53
C ILE A 136 -8.62 -1.89 -11.39
N GLU A 137 -9.62 -2.72 -11.12
CA GLU A 137 -10.90 -2.69 -11.79
C GLU A 137 -12.01 -2.47 -10.76
N ASP A 138 -12.88 -1.49 -10.99
CA ASP A 138 -14.02 -1.21 -10.11
C ASP A 138 -15.26 -2.04 -10.48
N SER A 139 -16.32 -1.94 -9.68
CA SER A 139 -17.60 -2.66 -9.87
C SER A 139 -18.29 -2.35 -11.21
N LYS A 140 -17.88 -1.30 -11.92
CA LYS A 140 -18.40 -0.90 -13.23
C LYS A 140 -17.48 -1.29 -14.38
N GLY A 141 -16.40 -2.07 -14.10
CA GLY A 141 -15.41 -2.50 -15.09
C GLY A 141 -14.45 -1.39 -15.53
N ARG A 142 -14.40 -0.25 -14.82
CA ARG A 142 -13.42 0.80 -15.13
C ARG A 142 -12.07 0.41 -14.56
N ARG A 143 -10.99 0.65 -15.32
CA ARG A 143 -9.63 0.24 -15.00
C ARG A 143 -8.73 1.44 -14.75
N ILE A 144 -7.83 1.27 -13.79
CA ILE A 144 -6.75 2.20 -13.44
C ILE A 144 -5.46 1.41 -13.35
#